data_1500dc63202ccc1cf17869a4fbbcadb9
#
_entry.id   1500dc63202ccc1cf17869a4fbbcadb9
#
_cell.length_a   1.000
_cell.length_b   1.000
_cell.length_c   1.000
_cell.angle_alpha   90.00
_cell.angle_beta   90.00
_cell.angle_gamma   90.00
#
_symmetry.space_group_name_H-M   'P 1'
#
loop_
_entity.id
_entity.type
_entity.pdbx_description
1 polymer ?
#
loop_
_entity_poly.entity_id
_entity_poly.type
_entity_poly.pdbx_seq_one_letter_code
_entity_poly.pdbx_strand_id
1 'polypeptide(L)'
;MVFISVFLSLYILILGPPLLLYTLVTRHIDPLYWAGLKGVMFFVRAAGVRVRVEGREKIPRGVCLFVANHTSSADAPAVVGAIPRRIAVLLKESLFKWPIVGQAFTLARFIPVNRGDRESAIASVEKAAEAMREGQSFLIYPEGTRSPDGRLQEFKKGAVVLGIKAGVPIVPVLCSGAQRVMAKRSMVIHPGEILVEFLEPIDAEKYTWEERDVLNRVVHDAMAAGLPPDQRPIGFPGAA
;
A
#
# COMPACT_ATOMS: atom_id res chain seq x y z
N MET A 1 18.46 -15.98 4.05
CA MET A 1 17.43 -15.70 3.02
C MET A 1 16.63 -16.94 2.64
N VAL A 2 17.22 -18.02 2.13
CA VAL A 2 16.50 -19.27 1.78
C VAL A 2 15.65 -19.79 2.95
N PHE A 3 16.17 -19.80 4.16
CA PHE A 3 15.42 -20.23 5.37
C PHE A 3 14.15 -19.39 5.59
N ILE A 4 14.25 -18.06 5.49
CA ILE A 4 13.09 -17.17 5.69
C ILE A 4 12.01 -17.45 4.65
N SER A 5 12.39 -17.60 3.38
CA SER A 5 11.44 -17.93 2.31
C SER A 5 10.79 -19.30 2.51
N VAL A 6 11.55 -20.30 2.93
CA VAL A 6 11.02 -21.65 3.22
C VAL A 6 10.05 -21.61 4.38
N PHE A 7 10.41 -20.95 5.49
CA PHE A 7 9.51 -20.81 6.65
C PHE A 7 8.25 -20.02 6.33
N LEU A 8 8.35 -18.94 5.54
CA LEU A 8 7.17 -18.18 5.09
C LEU A 8 6.26 -19.06 4.22
N SER A 9 6.83 -19.84 3.31
CA SER A 9 6.06 -20.76 2.47
C SER A 9 5.37 -21.83 3.32
N LEU A 10 6.07 -22.43 4.30
CA LEU A 10 5.48 -23.39 5.23
C LEU A 10 4.38 -22.75 6.08
N TYR A 11 4.60 -21.54 6.57
CA TYR A 11 3.57 -20.78 7.30
C TYR A 11 2.29 -20.62 6.48
N ILE A 12 2.43 -20.21 5.21
CA ILE A 12 1.29 -20.03 4.29
C ILE A 12 0.61 -21.38 4.01
N LEU A 13 1.36 -22.44 3.78
CA LEU A 13 0.83 -23.76 3.47
C LEU A 13 0.11 -24.41 4.67
N ILE A 14 0.58 -24.17 5.89
CA ILE A 14 -0.01 -24.76 7.10
C ILE A 14 -1.23 -23.96 7.57
N LEU A 15 -1.13 -22.63 7.65
CA LEU A 15 -2.18 -21.79 8.20
C LEU A 15 -3.17 -21.29 7.15
N GLY A 16 -2.72 -21.12 5.90
CA GLY A 16 -3.55 -20.59 4.83
C GLY A 16 -4.80 -21.42 4.54
N PRO A 17 -4.71 -22.72 4.22
CA PRO A 17 -5.88 -23.53 3.89
C PRO A 17 -6.93 -23.59 4.99
N PRO A 18 -6.62 -23.86 6.27
CA PRO A 18 -7.66 -23.88 7.31
C PRO A 18 -8.28 -22.50 7.56
N LEU A 19 -7.52 -21.41 7.47
CA LEU A 19 -8.06 -20.06 7.62
C LEU A 19 -8.90 -19.62 6.40
N LEU A 20 -8.54 -20.05 5.19
CA LEU A 20 -9.39 -19.88 4.00
C LEU A 20 -10.72 -20.61 4.17
N LEU A 21 -10.68 -21.89 4.56
CA LEU A 21 -11.89 -22.68 4.79
C LEU A 21 -12.75 -22.04 5.89
N TYR A 22 -12.16 -21.64 7.01
CA TYR A 22 -12.86 -20.91 8.05
C TYR A 22 -13.55 -19.65 7.51
N THR A 23 -12.82 -18.84 6.72
CA THR A 23 -13.38 -17.60 6.13
C THR A 23 -14.52 -17.89 5.16
N LEU A 24 -14.42 -18.94 4.34
CA LEU A 24 -15.47 -19.33 3.40
C LEU A 24 -16.75 -19.78 4.11
N VAL A 25 -16.62 -20.52 5.22
CA VAL A 25 -17.76 -21.01 6.00
C VAL A 25 -18.40 -19.90 6.85
N THR A 26 -17.59 -19.14 7.56
CA THR A 26 -18.10 -18.15 8.55
C THR A 26 -18.31 -16.75 7.99
N ARG A 27 -17.76 -16.46 6.80
CA ARG A 27 -17.72 -15.12 6.20
C ARG A 27 -16.90 -14.10 7.03
N HIS A 28 -16.15 -14.53 8.06
CA HIS A 28 -15.28 -13.69 8.88
C HIS A 28 -13.85 -13.72 8.36
N ILE A 29 -13.42 -12.62 7.73
CA ILE A 29 -12.09 -12.48 7.10
C ILE A 29 -10.97 -12.15 8.11
N ASP A 30 -11.30 -11.58 9.28
CA ASP A 30 -10.32 -11.01 10.20
C ASP A 30 -9.22 -12.00 10.62
N PRO A 31 -9.51 -13.28 10.98
CA PRO A 31 -8.45 -14.22 11.33
C PRO A 31 -7.46 -14.44 10.18
N LEU A 32 -7.93 -14.59 8.95
CA LEU A 32 -7.08 -14.78 7.77
C LEU A 32 -6.24 -13.52 7.49
N TYR A 33 -6.87 -12.34 7.50
CA TYR A 33 -6.21 -11.07 7.25
C TYR A 33 -5.08 -10.79 8.25
N TRP A 34 -5.40 -10.88 9.54
CA TRP A 34 -4.43 -10.59 10.59
C TRP A 34 -3.35 -11.66 10.72
N ALA A 35 -3.66 -12.94 10.48
CA ALA A 35 -2.64 -13.99 10.42
C ALA A 35 -1.68 -13.73 9.27
N GLY A 36 -2.18 -13.42 8.06
CA GLY A 36 -1.34 -13.08 6.92
C GLY A 36 -0.42 -11.90 7.21
N LEU A 37 -0.97 -10.79 7.73
CA LEU A 37 -0.20 -9.60 8.05
C LEU A 37 0.83 -9.84 9.16
N LYS A 38 0.43 -10.48 10.27
CA LYS A 38 1.33 -10.80 11.39
C LYS A 38 2.44 -11.74 10.95
N GLY A 39 2.13 -12.75 10.09
CA GLY A 39 3.11 -13.64 9.51
C GLY A 39 4.16 -12.88 8.72
N VAL A 40 3.75 -12.07 7.76
CA VAL A 40 4.69 -11.25 6.96
C VAL A 40 5.52 -10.32 7.85
N MET A 41 4.90 -9.62 8.81
CA MET A 41 5.60 -8.73 9.73
C MET A 41 6.58 -9.47 10.66
N PHE A 42 6.25 -10.69 11.08
CA PHE A 42 7.18 -11.54 11.82
C PHE A 42 8.44 -11.84 11.00
N PHE A 43 8.29 -12.25 9.73
CA PHE A 43 9.42 -12.54 8.86
C PHE A 43 10.23 -11.29 8.50
N VAL A 44 9.59 -10.15 8.33
CA VAL A 44 10.27 -8.86 8.17
C VAL A 44 11.16 -8.56 9.38
N ARG A 45 10.64 -8.74 10.59
CA ARG A 45 11.40 -8.56 11.84
C ARG A 45 12.52 -9.59 12.00
N ALA A 46 12.23 -10.87 11.70
CA ALA A 46 13.22 -11.94 11.75
C ALA A 46 14.39 -11.72 10.78
N ALA A 47 14.16 -10.99 9.70
CA ALA A 47 15.21 -10.52 8.78
C ALA A 47 16.01 -9.31 9.31
N GLY A 48 15.78 -8.88 10.55
CA GLY A 48 16.47 -7.74 11.16
C GLY A 48 15.93 -6.37 10.73
N VAL A 49 14.73 -6.32 10.16
CA VAL A 49 14.11 -5.07 9.72
C VAL A 49 13.23 -4.50 10.83
N ARG A 50 13.45 -3.25 11.19
CA ARG A 50 12.63 -2.48 12.13
C ARG A 50 11.69 -1.57 11.36
N VAL A 51 10.41 -1.57 11.71
CA VAL A 51 9.42 -0.63 11.15
C VAL A 51 9.08 0.38 12.25
N ARG A 52 9.47 1.62 12.02
CA ARG A 52 9.12 2.77 12.86
C ARG A 52 7.91 3.46 12.25
N VAL A 53 6.99 3.90 13.09
CA VAL A 53 5.73 4.51 12.63
C VAL A 53 5.56 5.86 13.31
N GLU A 54 5.27 6.90 12.53
CA GLU A 54 5.02 8.26 12.98
C GLU A 54 3.69 8.79 12.41
N GLY A 55 3.06 9.75 13.10
CA GLY A 55 1.84 10.42 12.62
C GLY A 55 0.59 9.53 12.62
N ARG A 56 0.58 8.39 13.34
CA ARG A 56 -0.58 7.48 13.36
C ARG A 56 -1.84 8.15 13.89
N GLU A 57 -1.70 9.11 14.77
CA GLU A 57 -2.79 9.92 15.34
C GLU A 57 -3.50 10.80 14.31
N LYS A 58 -2.86 11.09 13.18
CA LYS A 58 -3.41 11.86 12.06
C LYS A 58 -4.40 11.06 11.21
N ILE A 59 -4.41 9.73 11.35
CA ILE A 59 -5.29 8.86 10.55
C ILE A 59 -6.75 9.09 10.98
N PRO A 60 -7.64 9.51 10.04
CA PRO A 60 -9.06 9.69 10.32
C PRO A 60 -9.71 8.39 10.83
N ARG A 61 -10.69 8.50 11.71
CA ARG A 61 -11.46 7.33 12.21
C ARG A 61 -12.30 6.68 11.12
N GLY A 62 -12.82 7.47 10.19
CA GLY A 62 -13.65 7.01 9.05
C GLY A 62 -12.85 6.37 7.92
N VAL A 63 -13.55 6.07 6.84
CA VAL A 63 -12.95 5.59 5.60
C VAL A 63 -12.00 6.64 5.04
N CYS A 64 -10.83 6.21 4.59
CA CYS A 64 -9.87 7.09 3.92
C CYS A 64 -9.07 6.33 2.88
N LEU A 65 -8.46 7.06 1.96
CA LEU A 65 -7.55 6.56 0.96
C LEU A 65 -6.11 6.85 1.38
N PHE A 66 -5.33 5.81 1.65
CA PHE A 66 -3.90 5.91 1.89
C PHE A 66 -3.16 5.98 0.55
N VAL A 67 -2.32 6.99 0.38
CA VAL A 67 -1.51 7.18 -0.82
C VAL A 67 -0.04 7.16 -0.41
N ALA A 68 0.70 6.13 -0.84
CA ALA A 68 2.08 5.93 -0.43
C ALA A 68 3.06 5.97 -1.61
N ASN A 69 4.31 6.42 -1.38
CA ASN A 69 5.40 6.27 -2.33
C ASN A 69 5.85 4.80 -2.42
N HIS A 70 6.43 4.42 -3.56
CA HIS A 70 6.74 3.02 -3.84
C HIS A 70 8.17 2.82 -4.33
N THR A 71 9.04 2.35 -3.46
CA THR A 71 10.47 2.16 -3.75
C THR A 71 10.90 0.69 -3.68
N SER A 72 10.15 -0.13 -2.90
CA SER A 72 10.53 -1.49 -2.56
C SER A 72 9.33 -2.44 -2.50
N SER A 73 9.60 -3.74 -2.56
CA SER A 73 8.58 -4.75 -2.22
C SER A 73 8.29 -4.79 -0.72
N ALA A 74 9.17 -4.23 0.12
CA ALA A 74 8.99 -4.14 1.56
C ALA A 74 8.04 -2.99 1.98
N ASP A 75 7.72 -2.03 1.08
CA ASP A 75 6.82 -0.92 1.39
C ASP A 75 5.42 -1.42 1.79
N ALA A 76 4.84 -2.30 0.98
CA ALA A 76 3.46 -2.74 1.19
C ALA A 76 3.26 -3.40 2.56
N PRO A 77 4.04 -4.40 2.98
CA PRO A 77 3.89 -4.96 4.32
C PRO A 77 4.18 -3.95 5.43
N ALA A 78 5.15 -3.04 5.27
CA ALA A 78 5.47 -2.02 6.26
C ALA A 78 4.31 -1.03 6.43
N VAL A 79 3.77 -0.48 5.32
CA VAL A 79 2.66 0.48 5.34
C VAL A 79 1.37 -0.18 5.84
N VAL A 80 1.00 -1.36 5.32
CA VAL A 80 -0.21 -2.08 5.77
C VAL A 80 -0.10 -2.45 7.24
N GLY A 81 1.09 -2.87 7.70
CA GLY A 81 1.35 -3.19 9.11
C GLY A 81 1.33 -1.98 10.05
N ALA A 82 1.56 -0.78 9.52
CA ALA A 82 1.50 0.47 10.28
C ALA A 82 0.06 0.97 10.49
N ILE A 83 -0.87 0.62 9.58
CA ILE A 83 -2.26 1.07 9.63
C ILE A 83 -3.04 0.27 10.69
N PRO A 84 -3.72 0.92 11.67
CA PRO A 84 -4.32 0.25 12.82
C PRO A 84 -5.70 -0.38 12.52
N ARG A 85 -6.01 -0.61 11.27
CA ARG A 85 -7.28 -1.22 10.81
C ARG A 85 -7.08 -2.05 9.56
N ARG A 86 -8.07 -2.87 9.24
CA ARG A 86 -8.08 -3.60 7.98
C ARG A 86 -8.31 -2.64 6.81
N ILE A 87 -7.47 -2.77 5.79
CA ILE A 87 -7.57 -2.02 4.54
C ILE A 87 -7.47 -2.98 3.36
N ALA A 88 -7.93 -2.55 2.20
CA ALA A 88 -7.65 -3.22 0.94
C ALA A 88 -6.53 -2.50 0.17
N VAL A 89 -5.97 -3.18 -0.81
CA VAL A 89 -4.87 -2.64 -1.63
C VAL A 89 -5.18 -2.88 -3.11
N LEU A 90 -4.87 -1.90 -3.96
CA LEU A 90 -4.86 -2.11 -5.40
C LEU A 90 -3.56 -2.80 -5.79
N LEU A 91 -3.63 -4.08 -6.13
CA LEU A 91 -2.47 -4.93 -6.41
C LEU A 91 -2.38 -5.32 -7.88
N LYS A 92 -1.16 -5.63 -8.33
CA LYS A 92 -0.95 -6.19 -9.66
C LYS A 92 -1.74 -7.49 -9.83
N GLU A 93 -2.52 -7.60 -10.91
CA GLU A 93 -3.38 -8.75 -11.22
C GLU A 93 -2.66 -10.11 -11.10
N SER A 94 -1.38 -10.19 -11.52
CA SER A 94 -0.63 -11.44 -11.45
C SER A 94 -0.47 -12.02 -10.04
N LEU A 95 -0.61 -11.23 -8.97
CA LEU A 95 -0.52 -11.71 -7.59
C LEU A 95 -1.76 -12.52 -7.17
N PHE A 96 -2.90 -12.29 -7.83
CA PHE A 96 -4.14 -13.04 -7.58
C PHE A 96 -4.09 -14.47 -8.15
N LYS A 97 -3.10 -14.77 -9.01
CA LYS A 97 -2.90 -16.11 -9.56
C LYS A 97 -2.10 -17.03 -8.61
N TRP A 98 -1.56 -16.50 -7.52
CA TRP A 98 -0.82 -17.29 -6.54
C TRP A 98 -1.77 -18.13 -5.70
N PRO A 99 -1.52 -19.45 -5.57
CA PRO A 99 -2.36 -20.31 -4.75
C PRO A 99 -2.36 -19.84 -3.28
N ILE A 100 -3.50 -20.00 -2.61
CA ILE A 100 -3.75 -19.57 -1.21
C ILE A 100 -3.74 -18.03 -1.07
N VAL A 101 -2.65 -17.38 -1.45
CA VAL A 101 -2.46 -15.93 -1.29
C VAL A 101 -3.43 -15.14 -2.18
N GLY A 102 -3.64 -15.56 -3.42
CA GLY A 102 -4.59 -14.93 -4.34
C GLY A 102 -6.03 -15.02 -3.85
N GLN A 103 -6.43 -16.18 -3.31
CA GLN A 103 -7.74 -16.33 -2.69
C GLN A 103 -7.89 -15.44 -1.44
N ALA A 104 -6.84 -15.35 -0.61
CA ALA A 104 -6.84 -14.48 0.54
C ALA A 104 -7.01 -13.00 0.15
N PHE A 105 -6.33 -12.55 -0.91
CA PHE A 105 -6.51 -11.19 -1.45
C PHE A 105 -7.93 -10.93 -1.93
N THR A 106 -8.52 -11.89 -2.65
CA THR A 106 -9.92 -11.79 -3.12
C THR A 106 -10.89 -11.69 -1.95
N LEU A 107 -10.77 -12.57 -0.96
CA LEU A 107 -11.61 -12.56 0.24
C LEU A 107 -11.41 -11.29 1.08
N ALA A 108 -10.20 -10.72 1.10
CA ALA A 108 -9.90 -9.44 1.76
C ALA A 108 -10.36 -8.22 0.94
N ARG A 109 -11.06 -8.42 -0.17
CA ARG A 109 -11.55 -7.38 -1.10
C ARG A 109 -10.44 -6.52 -1.70
N PHE A 110 -9.23 -7.06 -1.85
CA PHE A 110 -8.18 -6.40 -2.62
C PHE A 110 -8.59 -6.38 -4.09
N ILE A 111 -8.18 -5.35 -4.81
CA ILE A 111 -8.61 -5.16 -6.19
C ILE A 111 -7.44 -5.38 -7.14
N PRO A 112 -7.58 -6.31 -8.12
CA PRO A 112 -6.57 -6.49 -9.15
C PRO A 112 -6.52 -5.30 -10.10
N VAL A 113 -5.31 -4.88 -10.48
CA VAL A 113 -5.06 -3.84 -11.47
C VAL A 113 -4.14 -4.36 -12.55
N ASN A 114 -4.60 -4.31 -13.79
CA ASN A 114 -3.72 -4.45 -14.94
C ASN A 114 -3.15 -3.08 -15.32
N ARG A 115 -1.89 -2.86 -14.97
CA ARG A 115 -1.23 -1.55 -15.14
C ARG A 115 -0.89 -1.22 -16.60
N GLY A 116 -0.95 -2.19 -17.49
CA GLY A 116 -0.74 -2.04 -18.94
C GLY A 116 -2.01 -1.72 -19.72
N ASP A 117 -3.18 -1.84 -19.06
CA ASP A 117 -4.49 -1.64 -19.68
C ASP A 117 -5.22 -0.49 -18.96
N ARG A 118 -5.50 0.57 -19.72
CA ARG A 118 -6.17 1.78 -19.19
C ARG A 118 -7.62 1.51 -18.78
N GLU A 119 -8.34 0.70 -19.55
CA GLU A 119 -9.76 0.40 -19.25
C GLU A 119 -9.86 -0.43 -17.98
N SER A 120 -9.01 -1.45 -17.85
CA SER A 120 -8.90 -2.25 -16.62
C SER A 120 -8.54 -1.40 -15.40
N ALA A 121 -7.62 -0.45 -15.57
CA ALA A 121 -7.25 0.45 -14.48
C ALA A 121 -8.42 1.36 -14.05
N ILE A 122 -9.21 1.89 -15.00
CA ILE A 122 -10.41 2.67 -14.72
C ILE A 122 -11.44 1.82 -13.98
N ALA A 123 -11.73 0.61 -14.49
CA ALA A 123 -12.68 -0.30 -13.85
C ALA A 123 -12.25 -0.68 -12.42
N SER A 124 -10.94 -0.80 -12.16
CA SER A 124 -10.41 -1.06 -10.82
C SER A 124 -10.64 0.12 -9.88
N VAL A 125 -10.51 1.36 -10.37
CA VAL A 125 -10.80 2.59 -9.59
C VAL A 125 -12.29 2.68 -9.26
N GLU A 126 -13.18 2.36 -10.20
CA GLU A 126 -14.64 2.35 -9.94
C GLU A 126 -15.02 1.35 -8.85
N LYS A 127 -14.52 0.11 -8.96
CA LYS A 127 -14.74 -0.93 -7.93
C LYS A 127 -14.21 -0.52 -6.57
N ALA A 128 -13.04 0.16 -6.53
CA ALA A 128 -12.48 0.66 -5.29
C ALA A 128 -13.34 1.77 -4.69
N ALA A 129 -13.84 2.71 -5.51
CA ALA A 129 -14.72 3.78 -5.05
C ALA A 129 -16.03 3.24 -4.47
N GLU A 130 -16.63 2.22 -5.09
CA GLU A 130 -17.81 1.54 -4.58
C GLU A 130 -17.53 0.88 -3.22
N ALA A 131 -16.46 0.09 -3.12
CA ALA A 131 -16.07 -0.55 -1.87
C ALA A 131 -15.71 0.47 -0.76
N MET A 132 -15.18 1.65 -1.12
CA MET A 132 -14.93 2.72 -0.14
C MET A 132 -16.24 3.31 0.40
N ARG A 133 -17.25 3.51 -0.44
CA ARG A 133 -18.59 3.93 0.00
C ARG A 133 -19.27 2.88 0.90
N GLU A 134 -18.91 1.60 0.76
CA GLU A 134 -19.33 0.51 1.66
C GLU A 134 -18.51 0.43 2.96
N GLY A 135 -17.58 1.33 3.22
CA GLY A 135 -16.82 1.39 4.46
C GLY A 135 -15.40 0.81 4.40
N GLN A 136 -14.90 0.43 3.22
CA GLN A 136 -13.56 -0.13 3.07
C GLN A 136 -12.51 0.95 2.78
N SER A 137 -11.49 1.10 3.62
CA SER A 137 -10.33 1.94 3.31
C SER A 137 -9.37 1.24 2.35
N PHE A 138 -8.66 2.01 1.52
CA PHE A 138 -7.72 1.47 0.54
C PHE A 138 -6.33 2.08 0.67
N LEU A 139 -5.32 1.32 0.22
CA LEU A 139 -3.96 1.79 -0.04
C LEU A 139 -3.70 1.73 -1.56
N ILE A 140 -3.17 2.80 -2.10
CA ILE A 140 -2.72 2.89 -3.48
C ILE A 140 -1.30 3.47 -3.58
N TYR A 141 -0.55 3.00 -4.55
CA TYR A 141 0.74 3.54 -4.95
C TYR A 141 0.57 4.31 -6.26
N PRO A 142 0.46 5.65 -6.24
CA PRO A 142 0.06 6.45 -7.41
C PRO A 142 1.11 6.45 -8.53
N GLU A 143 2.35 6.17 -8.20
CA GLU A 143 3.45 6.01 -9.18
C GLU A 143 3.20 4.86 -10.18
N GLY A 144 2.39 3.87 -9.78
CA GLY A 144 2.02 2.72 -10.60
C GLY A 144 3.13 1.68 -10.78
N THR A 145 4.35 1.98 -10.38
CA THR A 145 5.50 1.05 -10.34
C THR A 145 6.46 1.48 -9.24
N ARG A 146 7.35 0.60 -8.82
CA ARG A 146 8.40 0.95 -7.88
C ARG A 146 9.41 1.88 -8.52
N SER A 147 9.86 2.89 -7.78
CA SER A 147 10.93 3.80 -8.21
C SER A 147 12.20 3.02 -8.55
N PRO A 148 12.92 3.36 -9.62
CA PRO A 148 14.18 2.71 -9.97
C PRO A 148 15.37 3.19 -9.12
N ASP A 149 15.32 4.44 -8.65
CA ASP A 149 16.40 5.17 -7.97
C ASP A 149 16.07 5.55 -6.53
N GLY A 150 14.85 5.20 -6.06
CA GLY A 150 14.37 5.51 -4.72
C GLY A 150 13.73 6.89 -4.58
N ARG A 151 13.71 7.71 -5.63
CA ARG A 151 13.07 9.02 -5.61
C ARG A 151 11.58 8.90 -5.93
N LEU A 152 10.81 9.84 -5.38
CA LEU A 152 9.38 9.96 -5.67
C LEU A 152 9.18 10.27 -7.16
N GLN A 153 8.33 9.48 -7.79
CA GLN A 153 8.00 9.61 -9.21
C GLN A 153 6.71 10.42 -9.41
N GLU A 154 6.46 10.81 -10.64
CA GLU A 154 5.20 11.40 -11.06
C GLU A 154 4.00 10.50 -10.74
N PHE A 155 2.92 11.11 -10.29
CA PHE A 155 1.71 10.41 -9.91
C PHE A 155 0.74 10.23 -11.08
N LYS A 156 0.26 9.01 -11.25
CA LYS A 156 -0.92 8.74 -12.08
C LYS A 156 -2.17 9.27 -11.35
N LYS A 157 -3.10 9.84 -12.10
CA LYS A 157 -4.31 10.48 -11.57
C LYS A 157 -5.28 9.51 -10.86
N GLY A 158 -5.10 8.19 -10.99
CA GLY A 158 -6.01 7.18 -10.44
C GLY A 158 -6.26 7.30 -8.93
N ALA A 159 -5.25 7.71 -8.15
CA ALA A 159 -5.40 7.87 -6.70
C ALA A 159 -6.34 9.03 -6.35
N VAL A 160 -6.11 10.20 -6.93
CA VAL A 160 -6.93 11.39 -6.63
C VAL A 160 -8.33 11.26 -7.21
N VAL A 161 -8.46 10.64 -8.38
CA VAL A 161 -9.77 10.27 -8.96
C VAL A 161 -10.55 9.36 -8.02
N LEU A 162 -9.88 8.37 -7.41
CA LEU A 162 -10.51 7.49 -6.41
C LEU A 162 -10.97 8.29 -5.19
N GLY A 163 -10.13 9.18 -4.64
CA GLY A 163 -10.49 10.02 -3.50
C GLY A 163 -11.71 10.89 -3.76
N ILE A 164 -11.75 11.60 -4.90
CA ILE A 164 -12.88 12.45 -5.32
C ILE A 164 -14.15 11.60 -5.51
N LYS A 165 -14.07 10.47 -6.24
CA LYS A 165 -15.24 9.61 -6.50
C LYS A 165 -15.81 8.96 -5.25
N ALA A 166 -14.97 8.62 -4.31
CA ALA A 166 -15.39 8.00 -3.06
C ALA A 166 -15.86 9.02 -2.02
N GLY A 167 -15.52 10.32 -2.19
CA GLY A 167 -15.82 11.36 -1.20
C GLY A 167 -15.12 11.09 0.13
N VAL A 168 -13.81 10.82 0.11
CA VAL A 168 -13.06 10.45 1.32
C VAL A 168 -11.74 11.21 1.39
N PRO A 169 -11.22 11.49 2.60
CA PRO A 169 -9.92 12.11 2.76
C PRO A 169 -8.79 11.20 2.22
N ILE A 170 -7.80 11.82 1.60
CA ILE A 170 -6.54 11.20 1.19
C ILE A 170 -5.53 11.40 2.31
N VAL A 171 -4.96 10.30 2.79
CA VAL A 171 -3.87 10.30 3.78
C VAL A 171 -2.56 9.99 3.05
N PRO A 172 -1.70 11.00 2.82
CA PRO A 172 -0.38 10.75 2.25
C PRO A 172 0.47 9.98 3.27
N VAL A 173 1.21 8.97 2.78
CA VAL A 173 2.05 8.10 3.61
C VAL A 173 3.45 8.06 3.02
N LEU A 174 4.44 8.42 3.80
CA LEU A 174 5.83 8.34 3.42
C LEU A 174 6.42 7.01 3.90
N CYS A 175 7.08 6.30 2.99
CA CYS A 175 7.80 5.08 3.31
C CYS A 175 9.27 5.29 2.93
N SER A 176 10.12 5.50 3.93
CA SER A 176 11.54 5.79 3.76
C SER A 176 12.42 4.63 4.24
N GLY A 177 13.55 4.41 3.57
CA GLY A 177 14.51 3.36 3.93
C GLY A 177 14.22 1.98 3.32
N ALA A 178 13.03 1.73 2.82
CA ALA A 178 12.64 0.41 2.30
C ALA A 178 13.48 -0.05 1.10
N GLN A 179 13.94 0.86 0.24
CA GLN A 179 14.85 0.54 -0.87
C GLN A 179 16.22 0.04 -0.40
N ARG A 180 16.69 0.49 0.78
CA ARG A 180 17.94 -0.01 1.38
C ARG A 180 17.76 -1.40 1.99
N VAL A 181 16.57 -1.67 2.51
CA VAL A 181 16.19 -2.98 3.05
C VAL A 181 16.03 -4.01 1.92
N MET A 182 15.35 -3.65 0.85
CA MET A 182 15.10 -4.54 -0.29
C MET A 182 15.03 -3.74 -1.59
N ALA A 183 16.10 -3.73 -2.34
CA ALA A 183 16.16 -2.99 -3.61
C ALA A 183 15.16 -3.53 -4.65
N LYS A 184 14.77 -2.69 -5.59
CA LYS A 184 13.93 -3.09 -6.74
C LYS A 184 14.57 -4.26 -7.48
N ARG A 185 13.80 -5.30 -7.78
CA ARG A 185 14.23 -6.56 -8.42
C ARG A 185 15.16 -7.45 -7.57
N SER A 186 15.50 -7.07 -6.35
CA SER A 186 16.22 -7.93 -5.43
C SER A 186 15.24 -8.81 -4.63
N MET A 187 15.68 -10.03 -4.34
CA MET A 187 15.05 -10.93 -3.37
C MET A 187 15.81 -10.93 -2.04
N VAL A 188 16.90 -10.15 -1.95
CA VAL A 188 17.73 -10.07 -0.74
C VAL A 188 17.15 -9.00 0.18
N ILE A 189 16.90 -9.37 1.43
CA ILE A 189 16.50 -8.45 2.50
C ILE A 189 17.75 -8.18 3.34
N HIS A 190 18.08 -6.92 3.51
CA HIS A 190 19.14 -6.46 4.40
C HIS A 190 18.53 -5.97 5.71
N PRO A 191 19.15 -6.25 6.86
CA PRO A 191 18.77 -5.62 8.12
C PRO A 191 18.76 -4.10 7.99
N GLY A 192 17.80 -3.43 8.63
CA GLY A 192 17.70 -1.98 8.55
C GLY A 192 16.40 -1.43 9.14
N GLU A 193 16.17 -0.16 8.93
CA GLU A 193 14.96 0.52 9.38
C GLU A 193 14.12 1.02 8.20
N ILE A 194 12.80 0.83 8.33
CA ILE A 194 11.80 1.44 7.46
C ILE A 194 11.00 2.41 8.32
N LEU A 195 10.98 3.67 7.95
CA LEU A 195 10.11 4.68 8.54
C LEU A 195 8.82 4.77 7.72
N VAL A 196 7.68 4.60 8.39
CA VAL A 196 6.35 4.88 7.83
C VAL A 196 5.79 6.08 8.55
N GLU A 197 5.59 7.18 7.83
CA GLU A 197 5.06 8.43 8.37
C GLU A 197 3.73 8.78 7.70
N PHE A 198 2.69 9.04 8.52
CA PHE A 198 1.40 9.53 8.05
C PHE A 198 1.39 11.05 8.11
N LEU A 199 1.11 11.70 6.98
CA LEU A 199 0.97 13.15 6.90
C LEU A 199 -0.46 13.58 7.21
N GLU A 200 -0.70 14.89 7.27
CA GLU A 200 -2.03 15.46 7.44
C GLU A 200 -2.96 15.02 6.30
N PRO A 201 -4.19 14.60 6.61
CA PRO A 201 -5.16 14.23 5.59
C PRO A 201 -5.52 15.39 4.69
N ILE A 202 -5.62 15.13 3.41
CA ILE A 202 -6.07 16.09 2.39
C ILE A 202 -7.53 15.75 2.06
N ASP A 203 -8.40 16.72 2.24
CA ASP A 203 -9.83 16.58 2.01
C ASP A 203 -10.13 16.59 0.51
N ALA A 204 -10.37 15.42 -0.07
CA ALA A 204 -10.65 15.28 -1.49
C ALA A 204 -12.06 15.78 -1.89
N GLU A 205 -13.01 15.91 -0.94
CA GLU A 205 -14.35 16.43 -1.21
C GLU A 205 -14.34 17.92 -1.61
N LYS A 206 -13.28 18.65 -1.24
CA LYS A 206 -13.11 20.06 -1.62
C LYS A 206 -12.73 20.26 -3.08
N TYR A 207 -12.45 19.16 -3.81
CA TYR A 207 -12.00 19.22 -5.20
C TYR A 207 -13.02 18.61 -6.14
N THR A 208 -13.27 19.30 -7.26
CA THR A 208 -14.12 18.80 -8.34
C THR A 208 -13.34 17.86 -9.25
N TRP A 209 -14.04 17.20 -10.15
CA TRP A 209 -13.42 16.37 -11.19
C TRP A 209 -12.44 17.15 -12.07
N GLU A 210 -12.75 18.41 -12.37
CA GLU A 210 -11.92 19.32 -13.16
C GLU A 210 -10.63 19.68 -12.44
N GLU A 211 -10.66 19.74 -11.12
CA GLU A 211 -9.52 20.07 -10.25
C GLU A 211 -8.64 18.87 -9.88
N ARG A 212 -8.91 17.69 -10.43
CA ARG A 212 -8.11 16.48 -10.13
C ARG A 212 -6.60 16.64 -10.37
N ASP A 213 -6.20 17.52 -11.30
CA ASP A 213 -4.79 17.79 -11.57
C ASP A 213 -4.17 18.67 -10.49
N VAL A 214 -4.95 19.58 -9.93
CA VAL A 214 -4.57 20.41 -8.79
C VAL A 214 -4.40 19.52 -7.56
N LEU A 215 -5.40 18.67 -7.25
CA LEU A 215 -5.33 17.74 -6.13
C LEU A 215 -4.14 16.77 -6.27
N ASN A 216 -3.86 16.29 -7.48
CA ASN A 216 -2.72 15.39 -7.73
C ASN A 216 -1.39 16.06 -7.38
N ARG A 217 -1.22 17.34 -7.74
CA ARG A 217 -0.03 18.12 -7.34
C ARG A 217 0.01 18.37 -5.84
N VAL A 218 -1.08 18.75 -5.22
CA VAL A 218 -1.15 18.97 -3.77
C VAL A 218 -0.71 17.73 -2.99
N VAL A 219 -1.20 16.54 -3.37
CA VAL A 219 -0.80 15.28 -2.72
C VAL A 219 0.68 14.97 -3.00
N HIS A 220 1.14 15.11 -4.25
CA HIS A 220 2.53 14.87 -4.63
C HIS A 220 3.49 15.80 -3.89
N ASP A 221 3.22 17.11 -3.86
CA ASP A 221 4.10 18.10 -3.25
C ASP A 221 4.14 17.96 -1.72
N ALA A 222 3.02 17.62 -1.08
CA ALA A 222 2.98 17.30 0.34
C ALA A 222 3.90 16.09 0.66
N MET A 223 3.85 15.06 -0.18
CA MET A 223 4.74 13.90 -0.02
C MET A 223 6.19 14.24 -0.32
N ALA A 224 6.47 14.98 -1.39
CA ALA A 224 7.82 15.39 -1.75
C ALA A 224 8.47 16.25 -0.66
N ALA A 225 7.73 17.16 -0.04
CA ALA A 225 8.22 18.01 1.03
C ALA A 225 8.61 17.21 2.30
N GLY A 226 7.86 16.15 2.63
CA GLY A 226 8.10 15.32 3.80
C GLY A 226 9.22 14.29 3.61
N LEU A 227 9.55 13.92 2.37
CA LEU A 227 10.60 12.93 2.09
C LEU A 227 12.01 13.46 2.38
N PRO A 228 12.95 12.58 2.77
CA PRO A 228 14.37 12.92 2.82
C PRO A 228 14.90 13.47 1.48
N PRO A 229 15.92 14.38 1.50
CA PRO A 229 16.40 15.03 0.28
C PRO A 229 16.81 14.07 -0.84
N ASP A 230 17.38 12.93 -0.51
CA ASP A 230 17.80 11.88 -1.45
C ASP A 230 16.62 11.12 -2.10
N GLN A 231 15.41 11.25 -1.54
CA GLN A 231 14.20 10.62 -2.05
C GLN A 231 13.21 11.62 -2.71
N ARG A 232 13.51 12.90 -2.67
CA ARG A 232 12.69 13.93 -3.34
C ARG A 232 12.83 13.85 -4.86
N PRO A 233 11.83 14.31 -5.62
CA PRO A 233 11.96 14.44 -7.06
C PRO A 233 13.16 15.32 -7.44
N ILE A 234 13.80 15.05 -8.57
CA ILE A 234 14.88 15.90 -9.10
C ILE A 234 14.32 17.31 -9.38
N GLY A 235 15.00 18.34 -8.89
CA GLY A 235 14.56 19.72 -9.04
C GLY A 235 13.53 20.20 -8.01
N PHE A 236 13.07 19.33 -7.10
CA PHE A 236 12.24 19.77 -5.97
C PHE A 236 13.09 20.56 -4.96
N PRO A 237 12.58 21.65 -4.34
CA PRO A 237 13.34 22.44 -3.38
C PRO A 237 13.94 21.57 -2.27
N GLY A 238 15.26 21.69 -2.04
CA GLY A 238 16.00 20.90 -1.06
C GLY A 238 16.20 19.43 -1.43
N ALA A 239 16.05 19.02 -2.69
CA ALA A 239 16.51 17.72 -3.17
C ALA A 239 18.06 17.70 -3.20
N ALA A 240 18.65 16.56 -2.85
CA ALA A 240 20.09 16.32 -2.93
C ALA A 240 20.48 15.79 -4.31
#